data_f17d8abbc28bcd492afb019d54cab9e8
#
_entry.id   f17d8abbc28bcd492afb019d54cab9e8
#
_cell.length_a   1.000
_cell.length_b   1.000
_cell.length_c   1.000
_cell.angle_alpha   90.00
_cell.angle_beta   90.00
_cell.angle_gamma   90.00
#
_symmetry.space_group_name_H-M   'P 1'
#
loop_
_entity.id
_entity.type
_entity.pdbx_description
1 polymer ?
#
loop_
_entity_poly.entity_id
_entity_poly.type
_entity_poly.pdbx_seq_one_letter_code
_entity_poly.pdbx_strand_id
1 'polypeptide(L)' 'MLKVGMFIQNRYEIISKIGSGGMADVYKAKDHKLNRFVAVKVMKKEF' A
#
# COMPACT_ATOMS: atom_id res chain seq x y z
N MET A 1 -2.96 8.80 -4.30
CA MET A 1 -1.67 8.10 -4.43
C MET A 1 -1.03 7.92 -3.06
N LEU A 2 -0.56 6.73 -2.79
CA LEU A 2 0.08 6.45 -1.51
C LEU A 2 1.56 6.82 -1.53
N LYS A 3 2.07 7.22 -0.39
CA LYS A 3 3.48 7.58 -0.23
C LYS A 3 4.07 6.81 0.93
N VAL A 4 5.37 6.54 0.85
CA VAL A 4 6.09 5.90 1.94
C VAL A 4 5.93 6.72 3.22
N GLY A 5 5.64 6.05 4.32
CA GLY A 5 5.39 6.67 5.61
C GLY A 5 3.95 7.00 5.89
N MET A 6 3.08 6.93 4.88
CA MET A 6 1.66 7.16 5.06
C MET A 6 1.01 6.03 5.83
N PHE A 7 0.00 6.36 6.65
CA PHE A 7 -0.80 5.35 7.35
C PHE A 7 -2.19 5.27 6.74
N ILE A 8 -2.68 4.06 6.56
CA ILE A 8 -4.04 3.80 6.11
C ILE A 8 -4.82 3.23 7.28
N GLN A 9 -6.00 3.81 7.54
CA GLN A 9 -6.88 3.36 8.62
C GLN A 9 -6.17 3.27 9.95
N ASN A 10 -5.16 4.11 10.14
CA ASN A 10 -4.42 4.17 11.40
C ASN A 10 -3.80 2.81 11.78
N ARG A 11 -3.56 1.97 10.78
CA ARG A 11 -3.12 0.59 11.01
C ARG A 11 -1.99 0.17 10.09
N TYR A 12 -2.06 0.51 8.81
CA TYR A 12 -1.10 0.05 7.81
C TYR A 12 -0.16 1.17 7.44
N GLU A 13 1.11 0.97 7.70
CA GLU A 13 2.14 1.93 7.33
C GLU A 13 2.74 1.54 5.99
N ILE A 14 2.71 2.44 5.02
CA ILE A 14 3.28 2.18 3.70
C ILE A 14 4.80 2.22 3.80
N ILE A 15 5.43 1.10 3.48
CA ILE A 15 6.89 0.95 3.57
C ILE A 15 7.56 1.23 2.24
N SER A 16 7.04 0.65 1.15
CA SER A 16 7.63 0.83 -0.16
C SER A 16 6.64 0.49 -1.25
N LYS A 17 6.91 0.98 -2.46
CA LYS A 17 6.14 0.61 -3.63
C LYS A 17 6.88 -0.53 -4.32
N ILE A 18 6.23 -1.68 -4.44
CA ILE A 18 6.88 -2.88 -4.95
C ILE A 18 6.42 -3.27 -6.35
N GLY A 19 5.39 -2.61 -6.87
CA GLY A 19 4.94 -2.88 -8.23
C GLY A 19 4.11 -1.74 -8.76
N SER A 20 4.13 -1.57 -10.08
CA SER A 20 3.36 -0.55 -10.75
C SER A 20 2.99 -1.03 -12.14
N GLY A 21 1.73 -0.88 -12.50
CA GLY A 21 1.23 -1.24 -13.81
C GLY A 21 0.15 -0.28 -14.26
N GLY A 22 -0.44 -0.54 -15.40
CA GLY A 22 -1.50 0.29 -15.94
C GLY A 22 -2.77 0.29 -15.11
N MET A 23 -3.03 -0.81 -14.42
CA MET A 23 -4.28 -1.02 -13.69
C MET A 23 -4.16 -0.82 -12.20
N ALA A 24 -2.97 -0.96 -11.63
CA ALA A 24 -2.80 -0.92 -10.19
C ALA A 24 -1.37 -0.64 -9.79
N ASP A 25 -1.22 -0.12 -8.60
CA ASP A 25 0.06 -0.04 -7.90
C ASP A 25 0.00 -0.96 -6.70
N VAL A 26 1.12 -1.60 -6.40
CA VAL A 26 1.22 -2.51 -5.25
C VAL A 26 2.26 -1.99 -4.29
N TYR A 27 1.90 -1.93 -3.03
CA TYR A 27 2.77 -1.43 -1.97
C TYR A 27 3.00 -2.50 -0.93
N LYS A 28 4.18 -2.48 -0.33
CA LYS A 28 4.45 -3.22 0.89
C LYS A 28 4.07 -2.33 2.06
N ALA A 29 3.31 -2.88 3.00
CA ALA A 29 2.90 -2.15 4.18
C ALA A 29 3.11 -2.99 5.42
N LYS A 30 3.29 -2.32 6.54
CA LYS A 30 3.37 -2.95 7.85
C LYS A 30 2.01 -2.83 8.52
N ASP A 31 1.44 -3.98 8.89
CA ASP A 31 0.23 -4.03 9.69
C ASP A 31 0.65 -3.94 11.16
N HIS A 32 0.46 -2.78 11.75
CA HIS A 32 0.90 -2.54 13.14
C HIS A 32 0.01 -3.21 14.16
N LYS A 33 -1.19 -3.61 13.77
CA LYS A 33 -2.08 -4.30 14.68
C LYS A 33 -1.68 -5.76 14.88
N LEU A 34 -1.34 -6.44 13.77
CA LEU A 34 -0.95 -7.84 13.80
C LEU A 34 0.55 -8.03 13.66
N ASN A 35 1.30 -6.95 13.58
CA ASN A 35 2.77 -6.95 13.51
C ASN A 35 3.28 -7.85 12.39
N ARG A 36 2.78 -7.61 11.18
CA ARG A 36 3.17 -8.38 9.99
C ARG A 36 3.22 -7.47 8.77
N PHE A 37 3.87 -7.93 7.71
CA PHE A 37 3.85 -7.21 6.44
C PHE A 37 2.73 -7.73 5.55
N VAL A 38 2.14 -6.83 4.79
CA VAL A 38 1.06 -7.15 3.86
C VAL A 38 1.29 -6.42 2.55
N ALA A 39 0.63 -6.86 1.51
CA ALA A 39 0.60 -6.16 0.23
C ALA A 39 -0.69 -5.35 0.14
N VAL A 40 -0.55 -4.09 -0.28
CA VAL A 40 -1.70 -3.22 -0.51
C VAL A 40 -1.75 -2.91 -1.99
N LYS A 41 -2.83 -3.30 -2.63
CA LYS A 41 -3.03 -3.06 -4.05
C LYS A 41 -4.00 -1.90 -4.23
N VAL A 42 -3.54 -0.88 -4.92
CA VAL A 42 -4.36 0.30 -5.20
C VAL A 42 -4.72 0.30 -6.66
N MET A 43 -6.00 0.11 -6.94
CA MET A 43 -6.49 0.07 -8.31
C MET A 43 -6.52 1.47 -8.90
N LYS A 44 -6.00 1.62 -10.10
CA LYS A 44 -6.09 2.88 -10.83
C LYS A 44 -7.45 2.96 -11.49
N LYS A 45 -8.00 4.15 -11.50
CA LYS A 45 -9.29 4.38 -12.12
C LYS A 45 -9.09 4.57 -13.61
N GLU A 46 -9.79 3.78 -14.40
CA GLU A 46 -9.71 3.82 -15.85
C GLU A 46 -11.06 4.11 -16.47
N PHE A 47 -11.04 4.88 -17.54
CA PHE A 47 -12.26 5.21 -18.27
C PHE A 47 -12.05 5.03 -19.75
#